data_e07cf63e10b11d9a6b63e77951d422a7
#
_entry.id   e07cf63e10b11d9a6b63e77951d422a7
#
_cell.length_a   1.000
_cell.length_b   1.000
_cell.length_c   1.000
_cell.angle_alpha   90.00
_cell.angle_beta   90.00
_cell.angle_gamma   90.00
#
_symmetry.space_group_name_H-M   'P 1'
#
loop_
_entity.id
_entity.type
_entity.pdbx_description
1 polymer ?
#
loop_
_entity_poly.entity_id
_entity_poly.type
_entity_poly.pdbx_seq_one_letter_code
_entity_poly.pdbx_strand_id
1 'polypeptide(L)'
;MDDPAVAAKQLVELSKKHIEDQQCRIVRQRGLMAKYERDDDMARLSSARIVLERMQKQLAQMTAAHAAAEEHLSKLTVDEPSVEKGVRDTPM
;
A
#
# COMPACT_ATOMS: atom_id res chain seq x y z
N MET A 1 24.31 -2.32 -14.65
CA MET A 1 23.17 -1.89 -15.27
C MET A 1 21.98 -2.33 -14.52
N ASP A 2 20.99 -1.50 -14.36
CA ASP A 2 19.86 -1.85 -13.54
C ASP A 2 18.86 -2.63 -14.33
N ASP A 3 18.37 -3.70 -13.73
CA ASP A 3 17.31 -4.47 -14.31
C ASP A 3 15.98 -3.82 -13.94
N PRO A 4 15.15 -3.42 -14.91
CA PRO A 4 13.87 -2.80 -14.59
C PRO A 4 12.98 -3.66 -13.71
N ALA A 5 13.04 -4.99 -13.85
CA ALA A 5 12.24 -5.87 -13.01
C ALA A 5 12.69 -5.85 -11.56
N VAL A 6 13.99 -5.73 -11.32
CA VAL A 6 14.51 -5.64 -9.96
C VAL A 6 14.07 -4.34 -9.31
N ALA A 7 14.17 -3.23 -10.03
CA ALA A 7 13.74 -1.93 -9.51
C ALA A 7 12.24 -1.93 -9.23
N ALA A 8 11.45 -2.52 -10.12
CA ALA A 8 10.01 -2.59 -9.92
C ALA A 8 9.65 -3.44 -8.71
N LYS A 9 10.37 -4.54 -8.50
CA LYS A 9 10.14 -5.39 -7.34
C LYS A 9 10.47 -4.66 -6.05
N GLN A 10 11.57 -3.90 -6.04
CA GLN A 10 11.94 -3.12 -4.86
C GLN A 10 10.88 -2.07 -4.55
N LEU A 11 10.29 -1.44 -5.57
CA LEU A 11 9.25 -0.47 -5.38
C LEU A 11 8.00 -1.11 -4.77
N VAL A 12 7.63 -2.29 -5.23
CA VAL A 12 6.50 -3.02 -4.69
C VAL A 12 6.72 -3.33 -3.20
N GLU A 13 7.91 -3.80 -2.87
CA GLU A 13 8.23 -4.13 -1.48
C GLU A 13 8.24 -2.90 -0.59
N LEU A 14 8.78 -1.79 -1.08
CA LEU A 14 8.81 -0.56 -0.33
C LEU A 14 7.40 0.00 -0.11
N SER A 15 6.57 -0.02 -1.15
CA SER A 15 5.20 0.47 -1.02
C SER A 15 4.39 -0.39 -0.06
N LYS A 16 4.63 -1.70 -0.04
CA LYS A 16 3.97 -2.58 0.92
C LYS A 16 4.34 -2.22 2.35
N LYS A 17 5.62 -1.94 2.57
CA LYS A 17 6.07 -1.55 3.91
C LYS A 17 5.45 -0.23 4.33
N HIS A 18 5.36 0.73 3.43
CA HIS A 18 4.72 2.02 3.71
C HIS A 18 3.26 1.83 4.12
N ILE A 19 2.54 0.92 3.45
CA ILE A 19 1.16 0.62 3.77
C ILE A 19 1.07 0.04 5.18
N GLU A 20 1.94 -0.91 5.52
CA GLU A 20 1.96 -1.51 6.85
C GLU A 20 2.23 -0.48 7.94
N ASP A 21 3.19 0.41 7.68
CA ASP A 21 3.52 1.48 8.63
C ASP A 21 2.32 2.41 8.83
N GLN A 22 1.64 2.74 7.73
CA GLN A 22 0.48 3.63 7.83
C GLN A 22 -0.67 2.97 8.57
N GLN A 23 -0.88 1.67 8.37
CA GLN A 23 -1.89 0.93 9.10
C GLN A 23 -1.61 0.95 10.60
N CYS A 24 -0.34 0.81 10.99
CA CYS A 24 0.03 0.91 12.39
C CYS A 24 -0.26 2.29 12.96
N ARG A 25 0.01 3.34 12.19
CA ARG A 25 -0.31 4.70 12.62
C ARG A 25 -1.80 4.90 12.82
N ILE A 26 -2.61 4.32 11.94
CA ILE A 26 -4.07 4.41 12.05
C ILE A 26 -4.55 3.73 13.32
N VAL A 27 -4.00 2.55 13.64
CA VAL A 27 -4.35 1.84 14.86
C VAL A 27 -4.04 2.69 16.09
N ARG A 28 -2.86 3.31 16.11
CA ARG A 28 -2.47 4.19 17.23
C ARG A 28 -3.41 5.38 17.33
N GLN A 29 -3.78 5.96 16.20
CA GLN A 29 -4.65 7.12 16.19
C GLN A 29 -6.04 6.78 16.73
N ARG A 30 -6.54 5.59 16.39
CA ARG A 30 -7.81 5.12 16.94
C ARG A 30 -7.74 4.91 18.44
N GLY A 31 -6.59 4.43 18.93
CA GLY A 31 -6.37 4.30 20.36
C GLY A 31 -6.42 5.64 21.07
N LEU A 32 -5.79 6.67 20.47
CA LEU A 32 -5.85 8.02 21.04
C LEU A 32 -7.29 8.55 21.08
N MET A 33 -8.04 8.33 20.02
CA MET A 33 -9.43 8.77 19.97
C MET A 33 -10.25 8.11 21.05
N ALA A 34 -10.06 6.82 21.28
CA ALA A 34 -10.76 6.10 22.34
C ALA A 34 -10.40 6.69 23.71
N LYS A 35 -9.14 7.06 23.90
CA LYS A 35 -8.72 7.70 25.14
C LYS A 35 -9.40 9.05 25.34
N TYR A 36 -9.43 9.88 24.29
CA TYR A 36 -10.07 11.20 24.38
C TYR A 36 -11.57 11.08 24.65
N GLU A 37 -12.20 10.03 24.09
CA GLU A 37 -13.60 9.78 24.41
C GLU A 37 -13.80 9.44 25.87
N ARG A 38 -12.95 8.60 26.41
CA ARG A 38 -13.05 8.20 27.84
C ARG A 38 -12.81 9.40 28.75
N ASP A 39 -11.91 10.30 28.34
CA ASP A 39 -11.57 11.47 29.14
C ASP A 39 -12.53 12.63 28.88
N ASP A 40 -13.50 12.44 28.00
CA ASP A 40 -14.47 13.47 27.62
C ASP A 40 -13.77 14.73 27.11
N ASP A 41 -12.68 14.54 26.38
CA ASP A 41 -11.90 15.65 25.82
C ASP A 41 -12.32 15.85 24.37
N MET A 42 -13.40 16.58 24.18
CA MET A 42 -14.02 16.74 22.86
C MET A 42 -13.14 17.54 21.90
N ALA A 43 -12.37 18.49 22.41
CA ALA A 43 -11.51 19.30 21.54
C ALA A 43 -10.42 18.44 20.91
N ARG A 44 -9.76 17.59 21.71
CA ARG A 44 -8.73 16.71 21.17
C ARG A 44 -9.32 15.61 20.31
N LEU A 45 -10.51 15.13 20.67
CA LEU A 45 -11.19 14.13 19.87
C LEU A 45 -11.50 14.66 18.47
N SER A 46 -11.99 15.90 18.37
CA SER A 46 -12.26 16.51 17.06
C SER A 46 -10.99 16.59 16.22
N SER A 47 -9.90 17.06 16.81
CA SER A 47 -8.62 17.14 16.10
C SER A 47 -8.13 15.76 15.68
N ALA A 48 -8.28 14.78 16.56
CA ALA A 48 -7.84 13.42 16.28
C ALA A 48 -8.62 12.79 15.14
N ARG A 49 -9.91 13.11 15.03
CA ARG A 49 -10.74 12.63 13.90
C ARG A 49 -10.24 13.16 12.57
N ILE A 50 -9.88 14.43 12.54
CA ILE A 50 -9.35 15.04 11.31
C ILE A 50 -8.06 14.37 10.90
N VAL A 51 -7.18 14.10 11.87
CA VAL A 51 -5.92 13.41 11.59
C VAL A 51 -6.19 12.00 11.07
N LEU A 52 -7.14 11.30 11.67
CA LEU A 52 -7.50 9.94 11.22
C LEU A 52 -8.00 9.96 9.78
N GLU A 53 -8.85 10.93 9.43
CA GLU A 53 -9.37 11.04 8.07
C GLU A 53 -8.24 11.24 7.06
N ARG A 54 -7.26 12.08 7.41
CA ARG A 54 -6.10 12.29 6.55
C ARG A 54 -5.28 11.02 6.38
N MET A 55 -5.08 10.30 7.47
CA MET A 55 -4.33 9.04 7.43
C MET A 55 -5.03 8.02 6.55
N GLN A 56 -6.36 7.96 6.62
CA GLN A 56 -7.13 7.03 5.80
C GLN A 56 -7.06 7.39 4.32
N LYS A 57 -7.10 8.69 4.00
CA LYS A 57 -6.92 9.12 2.62
C LYS A 57 -5.53 8.80 2.10
N GLN A 58 -4.52 9.01 2.93
CA GLN A 58 -3.16 8.66 2.55
C GLN A 58 -3.02 7.15 2.34
N LEU A 59 -3.66 6.36 3.19
CA LEU A 59 -3.63 4.91 3.02
C LEU A 59 -4.26 4.49 1.70
N ALA A 60 -5.38 5.11 1.32
CA ALA A 60 -6.03 4.80 0.05
C ALA A 60 -5.10 5.14 -1.13
N GLN A 61 -4.39 6.27 -1.05
CA GLN A 61 -3.43 6.66 -2.09
C GLN A 61 -2.25 5.69 -2.15
N MET A 62 -1.74 5.30 -1.00
CA MET A 62 -0.64 4.33 -0.93
C MET A 62 -1.05 2.98 -1.50
N THR A 63 -2.27 2.55 -1.20
CA THR A 63 -2.80 1.28 -1.70
C THR A 63 -2.95 1.32 -3.22
N ALA A 64 -3.43 2.44 -3.77
CA ALA A 64 -3.55 2.60 -5.21
C ALA A 64 -2.18 2.61 -5.88
N ALA A 65 -1.20 3.30 -5.27
CA ALA A 65 0.15 3.34 -5.80
C ALA A 65 0.80 1.96 -5.76
N HIS A 66 0.55 1.20 -4.69
CA HIS A 66 1.07 -0.16 -4.56
C HIS A 66 0.47 -1.07 -5.63
N ALA A 67 -0.84 -0.98 -5.88
CA ALA A 67 -1.50 -1.76 -6.91
C ALA A 67 -0.92 -1.44 -8.29
N ALA A 68 -0.66 -0.16 -8.56
CA ALA A 68 -0.06 0.25 -9.82
C ALA A 68 1.36 -0.30 -9.96
N ALA A 69 2.12 -0.31 -8.86
CA ALA A 69 3.48 -0.85 -8.87
C ALA A 69 3.46 -2.37 -9.12
N GLU A 70 2.51 -3.07 -8.52
CA GLU A 70 2.37 -4.50 -8.74
C GLU A 70 1.99 -4.80 -10.18
N GLU A 71 1.10 -4.01 -10.75
CA GLU A 71 0.71 -4.18 -12.15
C GLU A 71 1.90 -3.94 -13.07
N HIS A 72 2.68 -2.92 -12.79
CA HIS A 72 3.86 -2.62 -13.58
C HIS A 72 4.87 -3.78 -13.52
N LEU A 73 5.10 -4.31 -12.33
CA LEU A 73 5.99 -5.45 -12.16
C LEU A 73 5.46 -6.67 -12.91
N SER A 74 4.18 -6.91 -12.83
CA SER A 74 3.55 -8.02 -13.54
C SER A 74 3.75 -7.93 -15.05
N LYS A 75 3.63 -6.72 -15.59
CA LYS A 75 3.86 -6.52 -17.03
C LYS A 75 5.30 -6.77 -17.42
N LEU A 76 6.25 -6.39 -16.57
CA LEU A 76 7.65 -6.63 -16.85
C LEU A 76 7.99 -8.11 -16.83
N THR A 77 7.40 -8.87 -15.92
CA THR A 77 7.68 -10.29 -15.83
C THR A 77 6.94 -11.08 -16.89
N VAL A 78 5.76 -10.64 -17.29
CA VAL A 78 5.03 -11.33 -18.34
C VAL A 78 5.72 -11.22 -19.68
N ASP A 79 6.40 -10.11 -19.92
CA ASP A 79 7.14 -9.96 -21.14
C ASP A 79 8.24 -10.93 -21.29
N GLU A 80 8.56 -11.67 -20.27
CA GLU A 80 9.54 -12.54 -20.35
C GLU A 80 9.10 -13.75 -20.86
N PRO A 81 9.41 -14.43 -21.18
CA PRO A 81 9.23 -15.55 -21.75
C PRO A 81 8.05 -16.00 -21.93
N SER A 82 7.59 -15.54 -21.77
CA SER A 82 6.59 -15.73 -21.80
C SER A 82 6.07 -16.32 -22.53
N VAL A 83 5.94 -16.15 -22.57
CA VAL A 83 5.38 -16.36 -23.20
C VAL A 83 5.32 -17.58 -23.41
N GLU A 84 5.80 -18.18 -23.16
CA GLU A 84 5.76 -19.24 -23.25
C GLU A 84 4.81 -19.80 -22.80
N LYS A 85 4.40 -19.52 -22.20
CA LYS A 85 3.47 -19.96 -21.71
C LYS A 85 2.64 -20.17 -22.55
N GLY A 86 2.58 -19.53 -23.04
CA GLY A 86 1.81 -19.61 -23.90
C GLY A 86 2.02 -20.66 -24.69
N VAL A 87 2.51 -21.08 -24.76
CA VAL A 87 2.77 -21.83 -25.46
C VAL A 87 2.44 -22.90 -25.10
N ARG A 88 2.27 -23.08 -24.47
CA ARG A 88 1.93 -23.82 -24.07
C ARG A 88 1.17 -24.34 -24.27
N ASP A 89 1.02 -24.22 -24.58
CA ASP A 89 0.41 -24.58 -24.87
C ASP A 89 0.15 -25.11 -25.59
N THR A 90 0.40 -25.08 -25.87
CA THR A 90 0.27 -25.48 -26.53
C THR A 90 0.36 -26.31 -27.08
N PRO A 91 0.39 -26.71 -27.22
CA PRO A 91 0.61 -27.45 -27.59
C PRO A 91 0.49 -28.06 -28.29
N MET A 92 0.65 -28.21 -28.46
CA MET A 92 0.64 -28.63 -29.08
C MET A 92 0.63 -29.17 -29.35
#